data_0c7997eab4db77f3514ef9de6617286f
#
_entry.id   0c7997eab4db77f3514ef9de6617286f
#
_cell.length_a   1.000
_cell.length_b   1.000
_cell.length_c   1.000
_cell.angle_alpha   90.00
_cell.angle_beta   90.00
_cell.angle_gamma   90.00
#
_symmetry.space_group_name_H-M   'P 1'
#
loop_
_entity.id
_entity.type
_entity.pdbx_description
1 polymer ?
#
loop_
_entity_poly.entity_id
_entity_poly.type
_entity_poly.pdbx_seq_one_letter_code
_entity_poly.pdbx_strand_id
1 'polypeptide(L)'
;MRLQVALAFALLSLNAHADSRATAFVSAYSDDDNLTVVSPEVALRQELSPAVDVEASWEADIISAASVDVMTAASPRGFEETRHGLTAGVTWKPEPEVTFGLKYLPTWENDYSSHGLSLRTGYEWLERRLEQRLDLRASFDRVGRAGEPESEWRDLELVAVGPSVSWVIDRWTVASVAYELQAQSGFQASPYRFVPIDWSSGTTVSAPERHPEWRVRHALALGVRHALSRRWFASGGYRFYRDSWKLSSHTADAGLQYATRQERAIVGVDVRGYYQGEASFYQERYTAAPGTLPSYRSRDKMLSENWSVLAGLRGEVGLGPVAFTDDVRVAARTEIYDQHFLSFEPLGGRRAFIFQLGATAEY
;
A
#
# COMPACT_ATOMS: atom_id res chain seq x y z
N MET A 1 -22.38 -12.88 2.68
CA MET A 1 -22.32 -12.53 1.25
C MET A 1 -23.60 -11.97 0.64
N ARG A 2 -24.79 -12.60 0.81
CA ARG A 2 -26.06 -12.06 0.22
C ARG A 2 -26.53 -10.73 0.85
N LEU A 3 -26.28 -10.48 2.12
CA LEU A 3 -26.70 -9.25 2.83
C LEU A 3 -25.82 -8.03 2.48
N GLN A 4 -24.53 -8.23 2.23
CA GLN A 4 -23.57 -7.18 1.91
C GLN A 4 -23.76 -6.63 0.49
N VAL A 5 -24.06 -7.51 -0.46
CA VAL A 5 -24.40 -7.10 -1.84
C VAL A 5 -25.74 -6.34 -1.88
N ALA A 6 -26.71 -6.72 -1.05
CA ALA A 6 -28.00 -6.03 -0.95
C ALA A 6 -27.86 -4.64 -0.31
N LEU A 7 -26.92 -4.43 0.63
CA LEU A 7 -26.65 -3.12 1.23
C LEU A 7 -25.98 -2.16 0.24
N ALA A 8 -25.06 -2.65 -0.59
CA ALA A 8 -24.45 -1.86 -1.67
C ALA A 8 -25.49 -1.41 -2.70
N PHE A 9 -26.44 -2.28 -3.08
CA PHE A 9 -27.53 -1.91 -4.00
C PHE A 9 -28.59 -0.99 -3.39
N ALA A 10 -28.82 -1.04 -2.07
CA ALA A 10 -29.78 -0.16 -1.40
C ALA A 10 -29.28 1.30 -1.26
N LEU A 11 -27.96 1.53 -1.28
CA LEU A 11 -27.35 2.87 -1.25
C LEU A 11 -27.37 3.57 -2.62
N LEU A 12 -27.55 2.81 -3.71
CA LEU A 12 -27.62 3.35 -5.08
C LEU A 12 -28.95 4.08 -5.40
N SER A 13 -29.90 4.12 -4.48
CA SER A 13 -31.20 4.79 -4.66
C SER A 13 -31.25 6.24 -4.15
N LEU A 14 -30.12 6.79 -3.69
CA LEU A 14 -30.00 8.20 -3.31
C LEU A 14 -29.75 9.01 -4.57
N ASN A 15 -30.58 10.03 -4.80
CA ASN A 15 -30.62 10.94 -5.95
C ASN A 15 -29.28 11.08 -6.69
N ALA A 16 -29.23 10.61 -7.94
CA ALA A 16 -28.06 10.68 -8.81
C ALA A 16 -27.63 12.13 -9.03
N HIS A 17 -26.40 12.44 -8.68
CA HIS A 17 -25.68 13.65 -9.04
C HIS A 17 -24.49 13.26 -9.93
N ALA A 18 -24.09 14.10 -10.83
CA ALA A 18 -23.25 13.81 -11.98
C ALA A 18 -21.85 13.17 -11.73
N ASP A 19 -21.40 12.98 -10.49
CA ASP A 19 -20.09 12.44 -10.16
C ASP A 19 -20.13 11.29 -9.13
N SER A 20 -21.27 10.60 -9.00
CA SER A 20 -21.41 9.45 -8.10
C SER A 20 -20.83 8.20 -8.73
N ARG A 21 -20.12 7.38 -7.93
CA ARG A 21 -19.35 6.24 -8.43
C ARG A 21 -19.39 5.05 -7.49
N ALA A 22 -19.55 3.86 -8.06
CA ALA A 22 -19.37 2.58 -7.39
C ALA A 22 -18.20 1.82 -8.03
N THR A 23 -17.31 1.27 -7.22
CA THR A 23 -16.18 0.46 -7.68
C THR A 23 -16.18 -0.88 -6.97
N ALA A 24 -15.99 -1.96 -7.71
CA ALA A 24 -15.69 -3.29 -7.18
C ALA A 24 -14.37 -3.77 -7.78
N PHE A 25 -13.50 -4.29 -6.93
CA PHE A 25 -12.16 -4.67 -7.29
C PHE A 25 -11.76 -5.96 -6.59
N VAL A 26 -10.95 -6.80 -7.24
CA VAL A 26 -10.31 -7.95 -6.63
C VAL A 26 -8.87 -8.01 -7.07
N SER A 27 -7.97 -8.22 -6.12
CA SER A 27 -6.55 -8.49 -6.35
C SER A 27 -6.22 -9.90 -5.89
N ALA A 28 -5.37 -10.60 -6.61
CA ALA A 28 -4.82 -11.89 -6.23
C ALA A 28 -3.31 -11.85 -6.40
N TYR A 29 -2.58 -12.20 -5.34
CA TYR A 29 -1.13 -12.36 -5.29
C TYR A 29 -0.83 -13.81 -4.97
N SER A 30 0.14 -14.40 -5.67
CA SER A 30 0.66 -15.73 -5.32
C SER A 30 2.15 -15.80 -5.67
N ASP A 31 2.97 -16.33 -4.74
CA ASP A 31 4.39 -16.49 -4.94
C ASP A 31 4.87 -17.95 -4.78
N ASP A 32 6.11 -18.18 -5.16
CA ASP A 32 6.79 -19.48 -5.05
C ASP A 32 7.35 -19.76 -3.63
N ASP A 33 7.19 -18.81 -2.68
CA ASP A 33 7.41 -19.01 -1.23
C ASP A 33 6.10 -19.41 -0.50
N ASN A 34 5.10 -19.90 -1.24
CA ASN A 34 3.80 -20.38 -0.76
C ASN A 34 2.97 -19.32 0.01
N LEU A 35 3.05 -18.07 -0.39
CA LEU A 35 2.15 -17.01 0.06
C LEU A 35 1.10 -16.75 -1.02
N THR A 36 -0.16 -16.80 -0.65
CA THR A 36 -1.29 -16.39 -1.49
C THR A 36 -2.15 -15.38 -0.73
N VAL A 37 -2.48 -14.28 -1.38
CA VAL A 37 -3.37 -13.25 -0.83
C VAL A 37 -4.44 -12.94 -1.86
N VAL A 38 -5.71 -12.91 -1.43
CA VAL A 38 -6.83 -12.46 -2.24
C VAL A 38 -7.48 -11.27 -1.54
N SER A 39 -7.55 -10.14 -2.23
CA SER A 39 -8.02 -8.88 -1.65
C SER A 39 -9.22 -8.34 -2.45
N PRO A 40 -10.46 -8.66 -2.06
CA PRO A 40 -11.66 -7.99 -2.56
C PRO A 40 -11.83 -6.60 -1.92
N GLU A 41 -12.28 -5.64 -2.72
CA GLU A 41 -12.61 -4.29 -2.31
C GLU A 41 -13.93 -3.84 -2.96
N VAL A 42 -14.74 -3.10 -2.21
CA VAL A 42 -15.91 -2.37 -2.71
C VAL A 42 -15.85 -0.94 -2.19
N ALA A 43 -15.97 0.03 -3.07
CA ALA A 43 -15.97 1.45 -2.73
C ALA A 43 -17.17 2.16 -3.35
N LEU A 44 -17.72 3.11 -2.60
CA LEU A 44 -18.81 3.99 -3.02
C LEU A 44 -18.37 5.43 -2.77
N ARG A 45 -18.59 6.28 -3.76
CA ARG A 45 -18.48 7.73 -3.63
C ARG A 45 -19.77 8.37 -4.11
N GLN A 46 -20.33 9.21 -3.29
CA GLN A 46 -21.57 9.92 -3.57
C GLN A 46 -21.34 11.42 -3.51
N GLU A 47 -21.62 12.11 -4.58
CA GLU A 47 -21.74 13.57 -4.58
C GLU A 47 -23.06 13.94 -3.91
N LEU A 48 -22.98 14.66 -2.79
CA LEU A 48 -24.16 15.19 -2.07
C LEU A 48 -24.52 16.59 -2.58
N SER A 49 -23.53 17.32 -3.05
CA SER A 49 -23.67 18.63 -3.68
C SER A 49 -22.38 18.95 -4.46
N PRO A 50 -22.34 19.95 -5.35
CA PRO A 50 -21.11 20.36 -6.03
C PRO A 50 -19.93 20.68 -5.12
N ALA A 51 -20.19 20.90 -3.84
CA ALA A 51 -19.17 21.23 -2.84
C ALA A 51 -18.84 20.07 -1.89
N VAL A 52 -19.64 18.99 -1.85
CA VAL A 52 -19.50 17.94 -0.83
C VAL A 52 -19.66 16.55 -1.43
N ASP A 53 -18.61 15.75 -1.29
CA ASP A 53 -18.60 14.32 -1.59
C ASP A 53 -18.48 13.51 -0.29
N VAL A 54 -19.11 12.35 -0.23
CA VAL A 54 -18.89 11.34 0.81
C VAL A 54 -18.41 10.05 0.17
N GLU A 55 -17.56 9.31 0.89
CA GLU A 55 -17.06 8.03 0.43
C GLU A 55 -17.11 6.99 1.55
N ALA A 56 -17.33 5.75 1.15
CA ALA A 56 -17.21 4.59 2.01
C ALA A 56 -16.58 3.44 1.22
N SER A 57 -15.66 2.71 1.83
CA SER A 57 -15.15 1.47 1.24
C SER A 57 -14.97 0.38 2.29
N TRP A 58 -14.99 -0.84 1.82
CA TRP A 58 -14.62 -2.03 2.56
C TRP A 58 -13.62 -2.82 1.73
N GLU A 59 -12.57 -3.28 2.40
CA GLU A 59 -11.57 -4.19 1.85
C GLU A 59 -11.33 -5.36 2.80
N ALA A 60 -10.90 -6.48 2.26
CA ALA A 60 -10.38 -7.58 3.06
C ALA A 60 -9.15 -8.16 2.38
N ASP A 61 -8.16 -8.60 3.18
CA ASP A 61 -7.07 -9.45 2.72
C ASP A 61 -7.27 -10.85 3.31
N ILE A 62 -7.44 -11.83 2.45
CA ILE A 62 -7.55 -13.24 2.81
C ILE A 62 -6.19 -13.87 2.52
N ILE A 63 -5.43 -14.16 3.57
CA ILE A 63 -4.03 -14.56 3.51
C ILE A 63 -3.93 -16.05 3.82
N SER A 64 -3.30 -16.80 2.91
CA SER A 64 -2.86 -18.17 3.17
C SER A 64 -1.35 -18.21 2.99
N ALA A 65 -0.62 -18.60 4.03
CA ALA A 65 0.83 -18.55 4.01
C ALA A 65 1.46 -19.80 4.63
N ALA A 66 2.41 -20.38 3.90
CA ALA A 66 3.31 -21.43 4.36
C ALA A 66 4.75 -21.10 3.93
N SER A 67 5.12 -19.82 3.92
CA SER A 67 6.43 -19.35 3.48
C SER A 67 7.56 -19.82 4.39
N VAL A 68 8.77 -19.85 3.87
CA VAL A 68 9.98 -20.24 4.64
C VAL A 68 10.13 -19.39 5.90
N ASP A 69 9.84 -18.10 5.83
CA ASP A 69 9.91 -17.17 6.97
C ASP A 69 8.87 -17.53 8.05
N VAL A 70 7.63 -17.83 7.65
CA VAL A 70 6.56 -18.28 8.56
C VAL A 70 6.89 -19.62 9.18
N MET A 71 7.31 -20.61 8.38
CA MET A 71 7.62 -21.96 8.85
C MET A 71 8.81 -22.00 9.81
N THR A 72 9.79 -21.12 9.63
CA THR A 72 10.97 -21.05 10.50
C THR A 72 10.79 -20.17 11.73
N ALA A 73 9.85 -19.21 11.68
CA ALA A 73 9.71 -18.20 12.73
C ALA A 73 8.63 -18.54 13.76
N ALA A 74 7.46 -19.05 13.35
CA ALA A 74 6.31 -19.08 14.23
C ALA A 74 5.53 -20.39 14.28
N SER A 75 5.45 -21.15 13.19
CA SER A 75 4.60 -22.33 13.13
C SER A 75 5.15 -23.38 12.16
N PRO A 76 5.12 -24.67 12.51
CA PRO A 76 5.42 -25.77 11.58
C PRO A 76 4.28 -26.02 10.56
N ARG A 77 3.20 -25.25 10.61
CA ARG A 77 2.05 -25.32 9.70
C ARG A 77 1.79 -23.94 9.11
N GLY A 78 1.31 -23.90 7.86
CA GLY A 78 0.79 -22.65 7.26
C GLY A 78 -0.32 -22.05 8.11
N PHE A 79 -0.57 -20.75 7.96
CA PHE A 79 -1.66 -20.08 8.63
C PHE A 79 -2.61 -19.45 7.59
N GLU A 80 -3.86 -19.26 8.01
CA GLU A 80 -4.86 -18.49 7.30
C GLU A 80 -5.25 -17.31 8.19
N GLU A 81 -5.30 -16.14 7.61
CA GLU A 81 -5.65 -14.90 8.30
C GLU A 81 -6.54 -14.03 7.41
N THR A 82 -7.42 -13.28 8.03
CA THR A 82 -8.26 -12.31 7.31
C THR A 82 -8.17 -10.96 7.99
N ARG A 83 -7.67 -9.98 7.24
CA ARG A 83 -7.69 -8.58 7.61
C ARG A 83 -8.90 -7.89 7.00
N HIS A 84 -9.54 -7.03 7.77
CA HIS A 84 -10.61 -6.16 7.27
C HIS A 84 -10.20 -4.70 7.44
N GLY A 85 -10.48 -3.90 6.42
CA GLY A 85 -10.36 -2.45 6.44
C GLY A 85 -11.68 -1.79 6.05
N LEU A 86 -11.98 -0.68 6.70
CA LEU A 86 -13.05 0.22 6.30
C LEU A 86 -12.49 1.61 6.03
N THR A 87 -13.13 2.35 5.16
CA THR A 87 -12.91 3.78 4.99
C THR A 87 -14.26 4.49 5.06
N ALA A 88 -14.32 5.57 5.83
CA ALA A 88 -15.40 6.54 5.76
C ALA A 88 -14.78 7.93 5.60
N GLY A 89 -15.23 8.69 4.60
CA GLY A 89 -14.62 9.96 4.25
C GLY A 89 -15.60 11.00 3.79
N VAL A 90 -15.22 12.27 3.95
CA VAL A 90 -15.88 13.42 3.40
C VAL A 90 -14.85 14.32 2.71
N THR A 91 -15.21 14.81 1.53
CA THR A 91 -14.46 15.85 0.81
C THR A 91 -15.33 17.07 0.68
N TRP A 92 -14.77 18.22 1.06
CA TRP A 92 -15.44 19.52 0.98
C TRP A 92 -14.63 20.48 0.10
N LYS A 93 -15.31 21.09 -0.85
CA LYS A 93 -14.77 22.09 -1.80
C LYS A 93 -15.50 23.40 -1.61
N PRO A 94 -15.10 24.26 -0.65
CA PRO A 94 -15.75 25.54 -0.40
C PRO A 94 -15.64 26.48 -1.61
N GLU A 95 -14.58 26.36 -2.36
CA GLU A 95 -14.29 27.05 -3.60
C GLU A 95 -13.77 26.05 -4.65
N PRO A 96 -13.90 26.32 -5.95
CA PRO A 96 -13.45 25.38 -7.00
C PRO A 96 -11.96 25.01 -6.93
N GLU A 97 -11.13 25.87 -6.37
CA GLU A 97 -9.68 25.70 -6.23
C GLU A 97 -9.26 25.09 -4.89
N VAL A 98 -10.17 25.02 -3.90
CA VAL A 98 -9.87 24.60 -2.53
C VAL A 98 -10.49 23.24 -2.23
N THR A 99 -9.71 22.31 -1.72
CA THR A 99 -10.19 20.99 -1.31
C THR A 99 -9.78 20.69 0.12
N PHE A 100 -10.72 20.20 0.92
CA PHE A 100 -10.48 19.59 2.22
C PHE A 100 -11.05 18.17 2.23
N GLY A 101 -10.30 17.21 2.72
CA GLY A 101 -10.74 15.83 2.86
C GLY A 101 -10.44 15.32 4.27
N LEU A 102 -11.38 14.62 4.87
CA LEU A 102 -11.21 13.92 6.14
C LEU A 102 -11.64 12.47 5.96
N LYS A 103 -10.83 11.53 6.44
CA LYS A 103 -11.11 10.10 6.40
C LYS A 103 -10.81 9.44 7.74
N TYR A 104 -11.64 8.49 8.09
CA TYR A 104 -11.42 7.53 9.16
C TYR A 104 -11.22 6.14 8.58
N LEU A 105 -10.16 5.45 9.02
CA LEU A 105 -9.67 4.20 8.43
C LEU A 105 -9.42 3.14 9.53
N PRO A 106 -10.46 2.52 10.09
CA PRO A 106 -10.29 1.41 11.00
C PRO A 106 -9.88 0.13 10.26
N THR A 107 -8.96 -0.63 10.85
CA THR A 107 -8.51 -1.94 10.34
C THR A 107 -8.42 -2.92 11.51
N TRP A 108 -8.74 -4.19 11.29
CA TRP A 108 -8.65 -5.23 12.31
C TRP A 108 -8.33 -6.59 11.73
N GLU A 109 -7.58 -7.35 12.51
CA GLU A 109 -7.18 -8.75 12.34
C GLU A 109 -7.29 -9.49 13.68
N ASN A 110 -6.88 -10.74 13.72
CA ASN A 110 -6.90 -11.54 14.95
C ASN A 110 -5.87 -11.10 16.00
N ASP A 111 -4.84 -10.35 15.58
CA ASP A 111 -3.69 -9.96 16.40
C ASP A 111 -3.27 -8.50 16.16
N TYR A 112 -4.09 -7.75 15.43
CA TYR A 112 -3.84 -6.35 15.09
C TYR A 112 -5.15 -5.56 15.01
N SER A 113 -5.14 -4.34 15.54
CA SER A 113 -6.20 -3.35 15.32
C SER A 113 -5.61 -1.97 15.11
N SER A 114 -6.24 -1.17 14.27
CA SER A 114 -5.80 0.19 13.94
C SER A 114 -6.97 1.15 13.84
N HIS A 115 -6.76 2.39 14.28
CA HIS A 115 -7.65 3.52 14.08
C HIS A 115 -6.88 4.62 13.35
N GLY A 116 -7.02 4.67 12.03
CA GLY A 116 -6.39 5.66 11.18
C GLY A 116 -7.25 6.90 10.97
N LEU A 117 -6.61 8.07 10.94
CA LEU A 117 -7.19 9.35 10.54
C LEU A 117 -6.34 9.97 9.45
N SER A 118 -6.98 10.53 8.42
CA SER A 118 -6.31 11.25 7.34
C SER A 118 -7.01 12.58 7.08
N LEU A 119 -6.24 13.66 7.08
CA LEU A 119 -6.67 14.99 6.65
C LEU A 119 -5.90 15.37 5.40
N ARG A 120 -6.61 15.77 4.35
CA ARG A 120 -6.04 16.29 3.10
C ARG A 120 -6.47 17.73 2.89
N THR A 121 -5.52 18.56 2.48
CA THR A 121 -5.84 19.89 1.94
C THR A 121 -5.23 20.03 0.55
N GLY A 122 -5.93 20.69 -0.36
CA GLY A 122 -5.47 20.96 -1.71
C GLY A 122 -5.79 22.38 -2.12
N TYR A 123 -4.90 22.97 -2.91
CA TYR A 123 -5.12 24.27 -3.53
C TYR A 123 -4.61 24.26 -4.98
N GLU A 124 -5.43 24.72 -5.89
CA GLU A 124 -5.14 24.88 -7.32
C GLU A 124 -4.78 26.32 -7.65
N TRP A 125 -3.58 26.52 -8.21
CA TRP A 125 -3.04 27.83 -8.63
C TRP A 125 -2.97 27.93 -10.15
N LEU A 126 -2.75 29.16 -10.65
CA LEU A 126 -2.42 29.42 -12.05
C LEU A 126 -3.43 28.79 -13.02
N GLU A 127 -4.72 29.03 -12.81
CA GLU A 127 -5.78 28.45 -13.63
C GLU A 127 -5.71 26.91 -13.67
N ARG A 128 -5.51 26.29 -12.48
CA ARG A 128 -5.38 24.83 -12.27
C ARG A 128 -4.14 24.18 -12.90
N ARG A 129 -3.14 24.97 -13.27
CA ARG A 129 -1.87 24.43 -13.79
C ARG A 129 -0.92 23.96 -12.71
N LEU A 130 -1.07 24.44 -11.50
CA LEU A 130 -0.27 24.05 -10.34
C LEU A 130 -1.22 23.63 -9.22
N GLU A 131 -1.08 22.41 -8.75
CA GLU A 131 -1.80 21.89 -7.61
C GLU A 131 -0.82 21.64 -6.46
N GLN A 132 -1.13 22.17 -5.29
CA GLN A 132 -0.44 21.86 -4.04
C GLN A 132 -1.35 21.05 -3.14
N ARG A 133 -0.81 19.99 -2.53
CA ARG A 133 -1.53 19.18 -1.55
C ARG A 133 -0.70 19.00 -0.29
N LEU A 134 -1.38 18.90 0.83
CA LEU A 134 -0.81 18.48 2.09
C LEU A 134 -1.68 17.35 2.65
N ASP A 135 -1.08 16.19 2.84
CA ASP A 135 -1.67 15.05 3.51
C ASP A 135 -1.10 14.93 4.94
N LEU A 136 -1.98 14.88 5.93
CA LEU A 136 -1.66 14.58 7.32
C LEU A 136 -2.31 13.26 7.69
N ARG A 137 -1.56 12.35 8.32
CA ARG A 137 -2.06 11.04 8.74
C ARG A 137 -1.62 10.75 10.17
N ALA A 138 -2.51 10.12 10.91
CA ALA A 138 -2.20 9.55 12.22
C ALA A 138 -2.86 8.19 12.33
N SER A 139 -2.21 7.24 12.98
CA SER A 139 -2.85 5.99 13.39
C SER A 139 -2.46 5.60 14.80
N PHE A 140 -3.38 4.91 15.46
CA PHE A 140 -3.25 4.36 16.80
C PHE A 140 -3.52 2.87 16.68
N ASP A 141 -2.46 2.11 16.75
CA ASP A 141 -2.46 0.69 16.44
C ASP A 141 -2.18 -0.13 17.68
N ARG A 142 -2.70 -1.34 17.74
CA ARG A 142 -2.42 -2.32 18.79
C ARG A 142 -1.99 -3.62 18.12
N VAL A 143 -0.87 -4.17 18.61
CA VAL A 143 -0.20 -5.36 18.04
C VAL A 143 -0.05 -6.42 19.12
N GLY A 144 -0.53 -7.61 18.86
CA GLY A 144 -0.46 -8.74 19.79
C GLY A 144 -0.21 -10.05 19.10
N ARG A 145 -0.67 -11.15 19.72
CA ARG A 145 -0.70 -12.49 19.13
C ARG A 145 -2.13 -12.98 19.05
N ALA A 146 -2.43 -13.74 18.01
CA ALA A 146 -3.71 -14.40 17.90
C ALA A 146 -4.00 -15.29 19.12
N GLY A 147 -5.16 -15.06 19.76
CA GLY A 147 -5.59 -15.75 20.98
C GLY A 147 -5.10 -15.15 22.29
N GLU A 148 -4.23 -14.15 22.29
CA GLU A 148 -3.92 -13.35 23.48
C GLU A 148 -5.01 -12.30 23.72
N PRO A 149 -5.37 -12.00 24.99
CA PRO A 149 -6.32 -10.94 25.29
C PRO A 149 -5.76 -9.59 24.82
N GLU A 150 -6.61 -8.72 24.28
CA GLU A 150 -6.19 -7.40 23.82
C GLU A 150 -5.52 -6.52 24.89
N SER A 151 -5.76 -6.79 26.18
CA SER A 151 -5.08 -6.10 27.28
C SER A 151 -3.56 -6.32 27.33
N GLU A 152 -3.07 -7.38 26.67
CA GLU A 152 -1.64 -7.71 26.57
C GLU A 152 -1.00 -7.19 25.27
N TRP A 153 -1.81 -6.65 24.35
CA TRP A 153 -1.32 -6.08 23.11
C TRP A 153 -0.55 -4.79 23.37
N ARG A 154 0.39 -4.52 22.50
CA ARG A 154 1.33 -3.39 22.59
C ARG A 154 0.95 -2.30 21.61
N ASP A 155 1.10 -1.06 22.05
CA ASP A 155 0.75 0.11 21.26
C ASP A 155 1.82 0.42 20.21
N LEU A 156 1.34 0.91 19.06
CA LEU A 156 2.14 1.46 17.99
C LEU A 156 1.42 2.71 17.47
N GLU A 157 2.09 3.84 17.47
CA GLU A 157 1.56 5.10 16.98
C GLU A 157 2.31 5.56 15.73
N LEU A 158 1.59 6.17 14.83
CA LEU A 158 2.13 6.71 13.59
C LEU A 158 1.59 8.12 13.35
N VAL A 159 2.49 9.03 12.95
CA VAL A 159 2.11 10.34 12.41
C VAL A 159 2.89 10.56 11.10
N ALA A 160 2.23 11.05 10.07
CA ALA A 160 2.86 11.36 8.80
C ALA A 160 2.39 12.72 8.24
N VAL A 161 3.30 13.38 7.55
CA VAL A 161 3.08 14.63 6.83
C VAL A 161 3.61 14.47 5.40
N GLY A 162 2.76 14.79 4.39
CA GLY A 162 3.07 14.56 2.99
C GLY A 162 2.71 15.76 2.11
N PRO A 163 3.58 16.79 1.99
CA PRO A 163 3.40 17.84 0.97
C PRO A 163 3.68 17.28 -0.43
N SER A 164 2.89 17.71 -1.41
CA SER A 164 3.12 17.41 -2.81
C SER A 164 2.72 18.57 -3.72
N VAL A 165 3.35 18.62 -4.88
CA VAL A 165 3.09 19.58 -5.94
C VAL A 165 2.98 18.85 -7.27
N SER A 166 1.94 19.14 -8.03
CA SER A 166 1.76 18.70 -9.40
C SER A 166 1.68 19.94 -10.31
N TRP A 167 2.43 19.91 -11.40
CA TRP A 167 2.55 21.06 -12.32
C TRP A 167 2.35 20.63 -13.77
N VAL A 168 1.37 21.23 -14.43
CA VAL A 168 1.18 21.19 -15.88
C VAL A 168 2.17 22.15 -16.53
N ILE A 169 3.34 21.61 -16.95
CA ILE A 169 4.42 22.39 -17.57
C ILE A 169 3.96 22.95 -18.91
N ASP A 170 3.38 22.09 -19.72
CA ASP A 170 2.79 22.44 -21.01
C ASP A 170 1.61 21.50 -21.31
N ARG A 171 1.02 21.63 -22.50
CA ARG A 171 -0.13 20.81 -22.96
C ARG A 171 0.16 19.30 -23.05
N TRP A 172 1.43 18.91 -22.99
CA TRP A 172 1.87 17.53 -23.18
C TRP A 172 2.49 16.92 -21.91
N THR A 173 2.92 17.78 -20.97
CA THR A 173 3.81 17.36 -19.87
C THR A 173 3.25 17.79 -18.52
N VAL A 174 3.14 16.82 -17.62
CA VAL A 174 2.85 17.06 -16.20
C VAL A 174 4.03 16.48 -15.41
N ALA A 175 4.55 17.27 -14.47
CA ALA A 175 5.56 16.83 -13.50
C ALA A 175 4.99 16.88 -12.09
N SER A 176 5.52 16.05 -11.19
CA SER A 176 5.13 16.04 -9.78
C SER A 176 6.33 15.82 -8.87
N VAL A 177 6.25 16.41 -7.70
CA VAL A 177 7.19 16.19 -6.58
C VAL A 177 6.34 15.91 -5.34
N ALA A 178 6.68 14.88 -4.60
CA ALA A 178 6.05 14.58 -3.32
C ALA A 178 7.13 14.22 -2.28
N TYR A 179 6.96 14.71 -1.07
CA TYR A 179 7.78 14.36 0.07
C TYR A 179 6.89 13.77 1.16
N GLU A 180 7.39 12.79 1.88
CA GLU A 180 6.71 12.23 3.04
C GLU A 180 7.70 12.13 4.20
N LEU A 181 7.29 12.68 5.34
CA LEU A 181 7.91 12.46 6.64
C LEU A 181 6.95 11.64 7.49
N GLN A 182 7.43 10.53 8.02
CA GLN A 182 6.64 9.67 8.91
C GLN A 182 7.44 9.38 10.18
N ALA A 183 6.81 9.51 11.33
CA ALA A 183 7.33 9.12 12.64
C ALA A 183 6.46 8.00 13.22
N GLN A 184 7.11 6.97 13.75
CA GLN A 184 6.46 5.86 14.44
C GLN A 184 7.07 5.71 15.84
N SER A 185 6.22 5.41 16.83
CA SER A 185 6.57 5.16 18.21
C SER A 185 5.85 3.92 18.73
N GLY A 186 6.53 3.07 19.48
CA GLY A 186 5.97 1.87 20.07
C GLY A 186 6.51 0.58 19.49
N PHE A 187 5.70 -0.48 19.52
CA PHE A 187 6.13 -1.83 19.16
C PHE A 187 6.16 -2.05 17.64
N GLN A 188 7.33 -2.27 17.08
CA GLN A 188 7.55 -2.38 15.63
C GLN A 188 8.11 -3.74 15.18
N ALA A 189 8.36 -4.68 16.10
CA ALA A 189 8.84 -6.03 15.77
C ALA A 189 7.66 -6.98 15.53
N SER A 190 7.93 -8.13 14.89
CA SER A 190 6.94 -9.20 14.82
C SER A 190 6.80 -9.88 16.19
N PRO A 191 5.59 -10.06 16.72
CA PRO A 191 5.39 -10.80 17.96
C PRO A 191 5.71 -12.31 17.80
N TYR A 192 5.81 -12.82 16.57
CA TYR A 192 5.99 -14.24 16.25
C TYR A 192 7.43 -14.60 15.90
N ARG A 193 8.27 -13.61 15.50
CA ARG A 193 9.60 -13.90 14.98
C ARG A 193 10.64 -14.02 16.08
N PHE A 194 11.49 -15.06 15.95
CA PHE A 194 12.64 -15.33 16.80
C PHE A 194 13.93 -15.30 15.98
N VAL A 195 15.01 -14.91 16.63
CA VAL A 195 16.32 -14.74 16.02
C VAL A 195 17.31 -15.70 16.67
N PRO A 196 18.10 -16.48 15.89
CA PRO A 196 19.15 -17.33 16.42
C PRO A 196 20.35 -16.50 16.84
N ILE A 197 20.89 -16.82 18.02
CA ILE A 197 22.06 -16.16 18.60
C ILE A 197 23.06 -17.23 19.00
N ASP A 198 24.24 -17.21 18.39
CA ASP A 198 25.34 -18.12 18.72
C ASP A 198 26.18 -17.48 19.82
N TRP A 199 26.16 -18.09 21.00
CA TRP A 199 27.06 -17.71 22.07
C TRP A 199 28.47 -18.21 21.82
N SER A 200 29.47 -17.40 22.20
CA SER A 200 30.88 -17.77 22.04
C SER A 200 31.29 -19.07 22.77
N SER A 201 30.43 -19.60 23.65
CA SER A 201 30.55 -20.91 24.27
C SER A 201 30.22 -22.09 23.34
N GLY A 202 29.72 -21.83 22.12
CA GLY A 202 29.27 -22.86 21.17
C GLY A 202 27.77 -23.25 21.30
N THR A 203 27.01 -22.52 22.13
CA THR A 203 25.57 -22.75 22.31
C THR A 203 24.78 -21.79 21.48
N THR A 204 23.81 -22.25 20.68
CA THR A 204 22.84 -21.41 19.99
C THR A 204 21.57 -21.29 20.82
N VAL A 205 21.11 -20.05 21.05
CA VAL A 205 19.84 -19.74 21.70
C VAL A 205 18.92 -19.03 20.73
N SER A 206 17.61 -19.08 20.99
CA SER A 206 16.59 -18.36 20.22
C SER A 206 15.99 -17.27 21.09
N ALA A 207 15.99 -16.02 20.60
CA ALA A 207 15.45 -14.87 21.31
C ALA A 207 14.40 -14.17 20.47
N PRO A 208 13.34 -13.59 21.11
CA PRO A 208 12.35 -12.80 20.38
C PRO A 208 13.00 -11.66 19.61
N GLU A 209 12.47 -11.36 18.43
CA GLU A 209 12.86 -10.18 17.67
C GLU A 209 12.65 -8.90 18.49
N ARG A 210 13.53 -7.93 18.32
CA ARG A 210 13.43 -6.62 19.00
C ARG A 210 13.95 -5.52 18.11
N HIS A 211 13.07 -4.60 17.73
CA HIS A 211 13.40 -3.40 16.99
C HIS A 211 13.53 -2.19 17.92
N PRO A 212 14.19 -1.09 17.48
CA PRO A 212 14.04 0.20 18.12
C PRO A 212 12.56 0.63 18.12
N GLU A 213 12.09 1.18 19.24
CA GLU A 213 10.70 1.61 19.41
C GLU A 213 10.38 2.92 18.67
N TRP A 214 11.39 3.57 18.12
CA TRP A 214 11.26 4.82 17.36
C TRP A 214 11.81 4.66 15.95
N ARG A 215 11.02 5.12 14.96
CA ARG A 215 11.43 5.13 13.56
C ARG A 215 10.97 6.41 12.87
N VAL A 216 11.90 7.13 12.26
CA VAL A 216 11.59 8.28 11.40
C VAL A 216 11.93 7.92 9.98
N ARG A 217 11.01 8.14 9.06
CA ARG A 217 11.12 7.79 7.64
C ARG A 217 10.97 9.02 6.78
N HIS A 218 11.80 9.11 5.75
CA HIS A 218 11.78 10.16 4.74
C HIS A 218 11.65 9.53 3.37
N ALA A 219 10.74 10.02 2.55
CA ALA A 219 10.62 9.64 1.16
C ALA A 219 10.45 10.86 0.28
N LEU A 220 11.21 10.92 -0.82
CA LEU A 220 11.10 11.92 -1.87
C LEU A 220 10.76 11.21 -3.17
N ALA A 221 9.67 11.60 -3.82
CA ALA A 221 9.25 11.07 -5.10
C ALA A 221 9.17 12.16 -6.17
N LEU A 222 9.65 11.83 -7.35
CA LEU A 222 9.59 12.64 -8.57
C LEU A 222 8.81 11.86 -9.60
N GLY A 223 7.96 12.52 -10.35
CA GLY A 223 7.18 11.90 -11.42
C GLY A 223 7.07 12.80 -12.63
N VAL A 224 6.99 12.20 -13.81
CA VAL A 224 6.70 12.88 -15.07
C VAL A 224 5.74 12.04 -15.90
N ARG A 225 4.78 12.70 -16.54
CA ARG A 225 3.94 12.16 -17.58
C ARG A 225 4.05 13.03 -18.81
N HIS A 226 4.25 12.40 -19.97
CA HIS A 226 4.39 13.10 -21.25
C HIS A 226 3.55 12.42 -22.35
N ALA A 227 2.72 13.21 -22.99
CA ALA A 227 1.96 12.75 -24.16
C ALA A 227 2.85 12.82 -25.41
N LEU A 228 3.38 11.66 -25.84
CA LEU A 228 4.16 11.52 -27.07
C LEU A 228 3.32 11.83 -28.33
N SER A 229 2.02 11.62 -28.23
CA SER A 229 1.02 11.93 -29.24
C SER A 229 -0.37 12.00 -28.58
N ARG A 230 -1.42 12.21 -29.38
CA ARG A 230 -2.80 12.17 -28.88
C ARG A 230 -3.25 10.81 -28.32
N ARG A 231 -2.47 9.75 -28.54
CA ARG A 231 -2.83 8.38 -28.13
C ARG A 231 -1.76 7.67 -27.32
N TRP A 232 -0.52 8.13 -27.38
CA TRP A 232 0.60 7.52 -26.70
C TRP A 232 1.07 8.42 -25.55
N PHE A 233 1.17 7.83 -24.38
CA PHE A 233 1.60 8.52 -23.18
C PHE A 233 2.73 7.73 -22.53
N ALA A 234 3.81 8.42 -22.22
CA ALA A 234 4.93 7.88 -21.46
C ALA A 234 4.90 8.42 -20.03
N SER A 235 5.32 7.63 -19.08
CA SER A 235 5.51 8.04 -17.70
C SER A 235 6.84 7.54 -17.19
N GLY A 236 7.42 8.28 -16.23
CA GLY A 236 8.61 7.89 -15.50
C GLY A 236 8.55 8.42 -14.08
N GLY A 237 9.11 7.68 -13.15
CA GLY A 237 9.15 8.02 -11.76
C GLY A 237 10.44 7.60 -11.09
N TYR A 238 10.80 8.31 -10.02
CA TYR A 238 11.90 7.95 -9.16
C TYR A 238 11.52 8.27 -7.71
N ARG A 239 11.79 7.34 -6.77
CA ARG A 239 11.60 7.54 -5.34
C ARG A 239 12.85 7.15 -4.58
N PHE A 240 13.31 8.06 -3.75
CA PHE A 240 14.34 7.83 -2.74
C PHE A 240 13.69 7.73 -1.37
N TYR A 241 14.14 6.76 -0.57
CA TYR A 241 13.71 6.55 0.81
C TYR A 241 14.92 6.40 1.72
N ARG A 242 14.82 6.93 2.95
CA ARG A 242 15.79 6.71 4.02
C ARG A 242 15.09 6.80 5.38
N ASP A 243 15.59 6.02 6.36
CA ASP A 243 15.05 6.07 7.72
C ASP A 243 16.12 6.09 8.82
N SER A 244 15.67 6.25 10.08
CA SER A 244 16.52 6.27 11.28
C SER A 244 17.14 4.89 11.59
N TRP A 245 16.66 3.79 11.00
CA TRP A 245 17.28 2.47 11.09
C TRP A 245 18.43 2.28 10.09
N LYS A 246 18.78 3.36 9.36
CA LYS A 246 19.79 3.44 8.28
C LYS A 246 19.43 2.69 7.00
N LEU A 247 18.22 2.13 6.92
CA LEU A 247 17.74 1.56 5.67
C LEU A 247 17.53 2.68 4.65
N SER A 248 18.03 2.48 3.44
CA SER A 248 17.80 3.37 2.30
C SER A 248 17.36 2.57 1.10
N SER A 249 16.47 3.12 0.28
CA SER A 249 16.03 2.45 -0.94
C SER A 249 15.81 3.41 -2.11
N HIS A 250 15.89 2.83 -3.30
CA HIS A 250 15.72 3.50 -4.59
C HIS A 250 14.67 2.73 -5.39
N THR A 251 13.69 3.45 -5.92
CA THR A 251 12.69 2.91 -6.85
C THR A 251 12.72 3.72 -8.13
N ALA A 252 12.77 3.08 -9.26
CA ALA A 252 12.59 3.71 -10.56
C ALA A 252 11.49 2.99 -11.33
N ASP A 253 10.61 3.74 -11.98
CA ASP A 253 9.53 3.18 -12.80
C ASP A 253 9.43 3.90 -14.13
N ALA A 254 8.99 3.15 -15.15
CA ALA A 254 8.68 3.65 -16.47
C ALA A 254 7.42 2.96 -17.00
N GLY A 255 6.61 3.70 -17.74
CA GLY A 255 5.39 3.17 -18.34
C GLY A 255 5.11 3.76 -19.72
N LEU A 256 4.44 2.96 -20.54
CA LEU A 256 3.93 3.36 -21.85
C LEU A 256 2.46 2.96 -21.95
N GLN A 257 1.62 3.89 -22.37
CA GLN A 257 0.19 3.69 -22.47
C GLN A 257 -0.32 4.12 -23.84
N TYR A 258 -1.23 3.34 -24.41
CA TYR A 258 -1.96 3.64 -25.61
C TYR A 258 -3.45 3.78 -25.32
N ALA A 259 -4.06 4.87 -25.76
CA ALA A 259 -5.50 5.08 -25.71
C ALA A 259 -6.10 5.04 -27.11
N THR A 260 -7.19 4.30 -27.28
CA THR A 260 -7.93 4.26 -28.55
C THR A 260 -8.68 5.58 -28.81
N ARG A 261 -9.26 5.72 -30.00
CA ARG A 261 -10.15 6.85 -30.28
C ARG A 261 -11.29 6.88 -29.28
N GLN A 262 -11.62 8.07 -28.75
CA GLN A 262 -12.66 8.30 -27.74
C GLN A 262 -12.37 7.61 -26.38
N GLU A 263 -11.11 7.18 -26.15
CA GLU A 263 -10.68 6.56 -24.90
C GLU A 263 -11.52 5.36 -24.44
N ARG A 264 -12.16 4.67 -25.40
CA ARG A 264 -12.97 3.48 -25.12
C ARG A 264 -12.16 2.28 -24.64
N ALA A 265 -10.88 2.24 -25.02
CA ALA A 265 -9.96 1.26 -24.49
C ALA A 265 -8.59 1.88 -24.26
N ILE A 266 -7.95 1.49 -23.17
CA ILE A 266 -6.61 1.89 -22.79
C ILE A 266 -5.82 0.62 -22.53
N VAL A 267 -4.61 0.54 -23.10
CA VAL A 267 -3.66 -0.55 -22.84
C VAL A 267 -2.34 0.06 -22.42
N GLY A 268 -1.68 -0.50 -21.42
CA GLY A 268 -0.41 0.00 -20.94
C GLY A 268 0.51 -1.10 -20.49
N VAL A 269 1.81 -0.83 -20.58
CA VAL A 269 2.88 -1.64 -20.01
C VAL A 269 3.67 -0.77 -19.05
N ASP A 270 4.14 -1.36 -17.97
CA ASP A 270 4.99 -0.69 -17.00
C ASP A 270 6.05 -1.63 -16.44
N VAL A 271 7.16 -1.03 -16.05
CA VAL A 271 8.27 -1.71 -15.38
C VAL A 271 8.71 -0.89 -14.18
N ARG A 272 9.07 -1.57 -13.09
CA ARG A 272 9.62 -0.97 -11.88
C ARG A 272 10.83 -1.76 -11.42
N GLY A 273 11.90 -1.06 -11.12
CA GLY A 273 13.07 -1.58 -10.43
C GLY A 273 13.15 -1.01 -9.01
N TYR A 274 13.52 -1.84 -8.07
CA TYR A 274 13.70 -1.48 -6.66
C TYR A 274 15.01 -2.05 -6.14
N TYR A 275 15.69 -1.28 -5.27
CA TYR A 275 16.83 -1.71 -4.49
C TYR A 275 16.76 -1.11 -3.09
N GLN A 276 17.11 -1.88 -2.07
CA GLN A 276 17.31 -1.39 -0.70
C GLN A 276 18.56 -1.98 -0.07
N GLY A 277 19.23 -1.19 0.77
CA GLY A 277 20.21 -1.67 1.73
C GLY A 277 19.54 -2.23 2.98
N GLU A 278 20.33 -2.87 3.85
CA GLU A 278 19.83 -3.46 5.08
C GLU A 278 19.64 -2.46 6.22
N ALA A 279 18.80 -2.79 7.19
CA ALA A 279 18.71 -2.05 8.44
C ALA A 279 19.94 -2.30 9.31
N SER A 280 20.42 -1.27 10.03
CA SER A 280 21.70 -1.30 10.75
C SER A 280 21.82 -2.36 11.85
N PHE A 281 20.71 -2.90 12.31
CA PHE A 281 20.65 -3.96 13.31
C PHE A 281 20.18 -5.31 12.74
N TYR A 282 19.98 -5.40 11.41
CA TYR A 282 19.66 -6.63 10.74
C TYR A 282 20.86 -7.56 10.73
N GLN A 283 20.67 -8.80 11.12
CA GLN A 283 21.61 -9.90 10.89
C GLN A 283 20.83 -11.21 10.77
N GLU A 284 21.19 -12.03 9.85
CA GLU A 284 20.58 -13.35 9.75
C GLU A 284 20.92 -14.23 10.97
N ARG A 285 22.12 -14.04 11.53
CA ARG A 285 22.67 -14.78 12.66
C ARG A 285 23.50 -13.86 13.52
N TYR A 286 23.25 -13.85 14.82
CA TYR A 286 23.97 -13.00 15.77
C TYR A 286 25.00 -13.80 16.55
N THR A 287 26.10 -13.16 16.92
CA THR A 287 27.10 -13.70 17.85
C THR A 287 27.14 -12.85 19.09
N ALA A 288 27.12 -13.46 20.28
CA ALA A 288 27.13 -12.76 21.55
C ALA A 288 27.90 -13.54 22.63
N ALA A 289 28.28 -12.85 23.72
CA ALA A 289 28.82 -13.52 24.90
C ALA A 289 27.75 -14.36 25.59
N PRO A 290 28.11 -15.47 26.29
CA PRO A 290 27.16 -16.29 27.00
C PRO A 290 26.30 -15.48 27.97
N GLY A 291 24.97 -15.69 27.93
CA GLY A 291 24.01 -14.99 28.77
C GLY A 291 23.68 -13.56 28.34
N THR A 292 24.23 -13.09 27.21
CA THR A 292 23.91 -11.74 26.66
C THR A 292 23.10 -11.84 25.39
N LEU A 293 22.32 -10.78 25.11
CA LEU A 293 21.52 -10.63 23.90
C LEU A 293 21.81 -9.27 23.26
N PRO A 294 21.89 -9.18 21.92
CA PRO A 294 21.94 -7.89 21.23
C PRO A 294 20.72 -7.02 21.58
N SER A 295 20.92 -5.73 21.81
CA SER A 295 19.86 -4.81 22.23
C SER A 295 18.75 -4.72 21.20
N TYR A 296 19.11 -4.62 19.92
CA TYR A 296 18.20 -4.72 18.78
C TYR A 296 18.62 -5.88 17.91
N ARG A 297 17.65 -6.61 17.39
CA ARG A 297 17.89 -7.81 16.59
C ARG A 297 16.68 -8.12 15.73
N SER A 298 16.94 -8.47 14.48
CA SER A 298 15.93 -8.84 13.51
C SER A 298 16.50 -9.79 12.47
N ARG A 299 15.71 -10.78 12.11
CA ARG A 299 15.94 -11.66 10.98
C ARG A 299 14.83 -11.48 9.92
N ASP A 300 14.17 -10.34 9.93
CA ASP A 300 13.15 -10.03 8.93
C ASP A 300 13.78 -9.86 7.55
N LYS A 301 13.47 -10.77 6.61
CA LYS A 301 13.94 -10.68 5.23
C LYS A 301 13.64 -9.33 4.57
N MET A 302 12.57 -8.64 5.01
CA MET A 302 12.21 -7.33 4.49
C MET A 302 13.10 -6.20 5.02
N LEU A 303 13.92 -6.46 6.04
CA LEU A 303 14.97 -5.54 6.53
C LEU A 303 16.35 -5.88 6.00
N SER A 304 16.49 -6.96 5.22
CA SER A 304 17.73 -7.36 4.55
C SER A 304 17.99 -6.53 3.29
N GLU A 305 19.22 -6.57 2.82
CA GLU A 305 19.53 -6.05 1.50
C GLU A 305 18.86 -6.87 0.41
N ASN A 306 18.13 -6.20 -0.49
CA ASN A 306 17.42 -6.86 -1.57
C ASN A 306 17.16 -5.94 -2.77
N TRP A 307 16.88 -6.55 -3.91
CA TRP A 307 16.39 -5.85 -5.09
C TRP A 307 15.20 -6.59 -5.71
N SER A 308 14.40 -5.88 -6.48
CA SER A 308 13.29 -6.50 -7.20
C SER A 308 13.00 -5.80 -8.52
N VAL A 309 12.39 -6.56 -9.43
CA VAL A 309 11.83 -6.05 -10.69
C VAL A 309 10.37 -6.47 -10.78
N LEU A 310 9.54 -5.55 -11.24
CA LEU A 310 8.14 -5.80 -11.54
C LEU A 310 7.88 -5.36 -12.98
N ALA A 311 7.22 -6.20 -13.76
CA ALA A 311 6.73 -5.89 -15.10
C ALA A 311 5.23 -6.14 -15.17
N GLY A 312 4.48 -5.16 -15.67
CA GLY A 312 3.02 -5.17 -15.72
C GLY A 312 2.44 -4.90 -17.10
N LEU A 313 1.30 -5.52 -17.34
CA LEU A 313 0.39 -5.25 -18.45
C LEU A 313 -0.97 -4.86 -17.87
N ARG A 314 -1.55 -3.76 -18.35
CA ARG A 314 -2.89 -3.31 -17.95
C ARG A 314 -3.76 -3.04 -19.16
N GLY A 315 -5.06 -3.30 -19.00
CA GLY A 315 -6.08 -2.97 -19.97
C GLY A 315 -7.32 -2.40 -19.29
N GLU A 316 -7.96 -1.44 -19.90
CA GLU A 316 -9.23 -0.87 -19.48
C GLU A 316 -10.14 -0.71 -20.68
N VAL A 317 -11.43 -1.01 -20.51
CA VAL A 317 -12.46 -0.87 -21.55
C VAL A 317 -13.69 -0.19 -20.97
N GLY A 318 -14.11 0.89 -21.60
CA GLY A 318 -15.39 1.55 -21.36
C GLY A 318 -16.51 0.83 -22.12
N LEU A 319 -17.51 0.39 -21.42
CA LEU A 319 -18.69 -0.27 -21.96
C LEU A 319 -19.81 0.73 -22.33
N GLY A 320 -19.69 1.98 -21.84
CA GLY A 320 -20.73 2.99 -21.92
C GLY A 320 -21.86 2.74 -20.93
N PRO A 321 -23.03 3.36 -21.14
CA PRO A 321 -24.17 3.22 -20.24
C PRO A 321 -24.68 1.78 -20.15
N VAL A 322 -24.87 1.28 -18.94
CA VAL A 322 -25.44 -0.05 -18.66
C VAL A 322 -26.50 0.08 -17.56
N ALA A 323 -27.72 -0.34 -17.85
CA ALA A 323 -28.87 -0.24 -16.96
C ALA A 323 -29.11 1.22 -16.49
N PHE A 324 -28.87 1.52 -15.23
CA PHE A 324 -29.09 2.83 -14.59
C PHE A 324 -27.78 3.62 -14.41
N THR A 325 -26.69 3.20 -15.05
CA THR A 325 -25.39 3.88 -14.96
C THR A 325 -25.11 4.71 -16.21
N ASP A 326 -24.35 5.79 -16.07
CA ASP A 326 -23.95 6.68 -17.15
C ASP A 326 -22.74 6.15 -17.90
N ASP A 327 -21.81 5.49 -17.22
CA ASP A 327 -20.68 4.78 -17.81
C ASP A 327 -20.27 3.60 -16.93
N VAL A 328 -19.83 2.53 -17.56
CA VAL A 328 -19.21 1.38 -16.90
C VAL A 328 -17.85 1.12 -17.52
N ARG A 329 -16.83 1.02 -16.68
CA ARG A 329 -15.47 0.68 -17.08
C ARG A 329 -15.02 -0.59 -16.41
N VAL A 330 -14.36 -1.46 -17.17
CA VAL A 330 -13.74 -2.68 -16.66
C VAL A 330 -12.25 -2.59 -16.90
N ALA A 331 -11.46 -2.82 -15.86
CA ALA A 331 -10.01 -2.80 -15.90
C ALA A 331 -9.44 -4.13 -15.42
N ALA A 332 -8.38 -4.59 -16.09
CA ALA A 332 -7.60 -5.74 -15.65
C ALA A 332 -6.11 -5.40 -15.69
N ARG A 333 -5.35 -5.95 -14.75
CA ARG A 333 -3.89 -5.84 -14.68
C ARG A 333 -3.29 -7.19 -14.33
N THR A 334 -2.16 -7.50 -14.95
CA THR A 334 -1.35 -8.67 -14.60
C THR A 334 0.10 -8.24 -14.47
N GLU A 335 0.78 -8.76 -13.45
CA GLU A 335 2.16 -8.40 -13.14
C GLU A 335 2.97 -9.63 -12.78
N ILE A 336 4.24 -9.62 -13.17
CA ILE A 336 5.25 -10.55 -12.70
C ILE A 336 6.21 -9.76 -11.82
N TYR A 337 6.44 -10.27 -10.63
CA TYR A 337 7.33 -9.71 -9.63
C TYR A 337 8.43 -10.69 -9.32
N ASP A 338 9.69 -10.26 -9.40
CA ASP A 338 10.87 -11.05 -9.08
C ASP A 338 11.70 -10.30 -8.04
N GLN A 339 11.95 -10.90 -6.86
CA GLN A 339 12.69 -10.31 -5.75
C GLN A 339 13.84 -11.22 -5.34
N HIS A 340 15.02 -10.64 -5.12
CA HIS A 340 16.21 -11.32 -4.68
C HIS A 340 16.71 -10.73 -3.36
N PHE A 341 16.90 -11.60 -2.37
CA PHE A 341 17.48 -11.26 -1.08
C PHE A 341 18.98 -11.52 -1.11
N LEU A 342 19.78 -10.51 -0.82
CA LEU A 342 21.26 -10.60 -0.91
C LEU A 342 21.88 -11.03 0.42
N SER A 343 21.19 -10.83 1.52
CA SER A 343 21.64 -11.16 2.88
C SER A 343 20.63 -11.96 3.69
N PHE A 344 19.82 -12.82 3.03
CA PHE A 344 18.91 -13.77 3.68
C PHE A 344 19.05 -15.18 3.05
N GLU A 345 19.92 -16.02 3.62
CA GLU A 345 20.25 -17.34 3.07
C GLU A 345 19.08 -18.34 2.95
N PRO A 346 18.07 -18.36 3.89
CA PRO A 346 17.00 -19.36 3.79
C PRO A 346 16.14 -19.21 2.53
N LEU A 347 16.14 -18.03 1.93
CA LEU A 347 15.39 -17.74 0.70
C LEU A 347 16.22 -16.76 -0.15
N GLY A 348 16.85 -17.24 -1.22
CA GLY A 348 17.64 -16.39 -2.13
C GLY A 348 16.80 -15.43 -2.96
N GLY A 349 15.51 -15.72 -3.12
CA GLY A 349 14.57 -14.87 -3.85
C GLY A 349 13.19 -15.48 -3.92
N ARG A 350 12.24 -14.71 -4.43
CA ARG A 350 10.87 -15.19 -4.71
C ARG A 350 10.34 -14.57 -5.99
N ARG A 351 9.52 -15.32 -6.68
CA ARG A 351 8.77 -14.84 -7.84
C ARG A 351 7.29 -14.90 -7.55
N ALA A 352 6.58 -13.81 -7.85
CA ALA A 352 5.15 -13.73 -7.69
C ALA A 352 4.44 -13.36 -8.98
N PHE A 353 3.21 -13.82 -9.07
CA PHE A 353 2.23 -13.39 -10.04
C PHE A 353 1.14 -12.59 -9.34
N ILE A 354 0.80 -11.42 -9.91
CA ILE A 354 -0.24 -10.55 -9.38
C ILE A 354 -1.28 -10.36 -10.48
N PHE A 355 -2.55 -10.58 -10.14
CA PHE A 355 -3.68 -10.34 -11.02
C PHE A 355 -4.68 -9.42 -10.33
N GLN A 356 -5.22 -8.48 -11.10
CA GLN A 356 -6.18 -7.51 -10.62
C GLN A 356 -7.31 -7.38 -11.65
N LEU A 357 -8.54 -7.33 -11.15
CA LEU A 357 -9.74 -7.11 -11.94
C LEU A 357 -10.65 -6.15 -11.21
N GLY A 358 -11.15 -5.14 -11.92
CA GLY A 358 -12.06 -4.17 -11.33
C GLY A 358 -13.11 -3.69 -12.32
N ALA A 359 -14.22 -3.24 -11.77
CA ALA A 359 -15.27 -2.55 -12.52
C ALA A 359 -15.66 -1.28 -11.77
N THR A 360 -15.84 -0.21 -12.50
CA THR A 360 -16.31 1.08 -11.99
C THR A 360 -17.56 1.48 -12.75
N ALA A 361 -18.59 1.89 -12.04
CA ALA A 361 -19.84 2.41 -12.59
C ALA A 361 -20.03 3.85 -12.12
N GLU A 362 -20.30 4.76 -13.03
CA GLU A 362 -20.70 6.15 -12.78
C GLU A 362 -22.22 6.28 -12.94
N TYR A 363 -22.90 7.06 -12.05
CA TYR A 363 -24.35 7.18 -12.03
C TYR A 363 -24.81 8.51 -11.43
#